data_1e2203eb2f24a8db4a9cfb82229b2841
#
_entry.id   1e2203eb2f24a8db4a9cfb82229b2841
#
_cell.length_a   1.000
_cell.length_b   1.000
_cell.length_c   1.000
_cell.angle_alpha   90.00
_cell.angle_beta   90.00
_cell.angle_gamma   90.00
#
_symmetry.space_group_name_H-M   'P 1'
#
loop_
_entity.id
_entity.type
_entity.pdbx_description
1 polymer ?
#
loop_
_entity_poly.entity_id
_entity_poly.type
_entity_poly.pdbx_seq_one_letter_code
_entity_poly.pdbx_strand_id
1 'polypeptide(L)'
;MVKKTENIALEETRSVLHDLEIQKKSIKKQLECGIINSVDASQEEENIMTKERKLKKQLVSAVHVTKDGQPRKIEYKDSKGLYMTILPDKKKIYGKTEEILIDKLFDYYGLAISDVSIAGVFELALAEKQTTQNVNPETIKRDRQTFNRFIISDFGARDIREISKVELRTYTQEMVQRIHPIETAFKEYKGILNLI
;
A
#
# COMPACT_ATOMS: atom_id res chain seq x y z
N MET A 1 9.55 18.95 -7.94
CA MET A 1 10.25 17.66 -7.83
C MET A 1 10.03 16.96 -6.49
N VAL A 2 10.09 17.65 -5.35
CA VAL A 2 9.93 17.07 -3.99
C VAL A 2 8.61 16.29 -3.82
N LYS A 3 7.46 16.82 -4.23
CA LYS A 3 6.15 16.15 -4.09
C LYS A 3 6.02 14.79 -4.81
N LYS A 4 6.78 14.58 -5.89
CA LYS A 4 6.71 13.32 -6.65
C LYS A 4 7.47 12.19 -5.96
N THR A 5 8.59 12.50 -5.30
CA THR A 5 9.38 11.54 -4.51
C THR A 5 8.68 11.13 -3.22
N GLU A 6 7.97 12.08 -2.57
CA GLU A 6 7.18 11.80 -1.37
C GLU A 6 5.99 10.87 -1.68
N ASN A 7 5.31 11.05 -2.81
CA ASN A 7 4.23 10.15 -3.23
C ASN A 7 4.72 8.72 -3.52
N ILE A 8 5.88 8.56 -4.14
CA ILE A 8 6.45 7.23 -4.42
C ILE A 8 6.74 6.49 -3.10
N ALA A 9 7.38 7.15 -2.12
CA ALA A 9 7.67 6.55 -0.82
C ALA A 9 6.39 6.15 -0.05
N LEU A 10 5.31 6.94 -0.17
CA LEU A 10 4.02 6.62 0.43
C LEU A 10 3.39 5.38 -0.21
N GLU A 11 3.44 5.26 -1.53
CA GLU A 11 2.88 4.11 -2.25
C GLU A 11 3.71 2.84 -2.03
N GLU A 12 5.04 2.94 -1.96
CA GLU A 12 5.88 1.81 -1.57
C GLU A 12 5.53 1.31 -0.15
N THR A 13 5.28 2.22 0.78
CA THR A 13 4.89 1.86 2.16
C THR A 13 3.51 1.20 2.19
N ARG A 14 2.55 1.63 1.36
CA ARG A 14 1.24 0.98 1.20
C ARG A 14 1.38 -0.44 0.65
N SER A 15 2.22 -0.63 -0.38
CA SER A 15 2.49 -1.95 -0.94
C SER A 15 3.05 -2.92 0.10
N VAL A 16 3.99 -2.46 0.94
CA VAL A 16 4.53 -3.28 2.04
C VAL A 16 3.44 -3.62 3.07
N LEU A 17 2.51 -2.71 3.38
CA LEU A 17 1.39 -3.03 4.27
C LEU A 17 0.48 -4.11 3.69
N HIS A 18 0.19 -4.05 2.41
CA HIS A 18 -0.60 -5.08 1.73
C HIS A 18 0.11 -6.46 1.75
N ASP A 19 1.42 -6.49 1.51
CA ASP A 19 2.23 -7.71 1.65
C ASP A 19 2.12 -8.32 3.05
N LEU A 20 2.12 -7.49 4.10
CA LEU A 20 1.97 -7.98 5.48
C LEU A 20 0.57 -8.58 5.72
N GLU A 21 -0.47 -8.04 5.11
CA GLU A 21 -1.83 -8.64 5.18
C GLU A 21 -1.90 -10.00 4.48
N ILE A 22 -1.24 -10.13 3.32
CA ILE A 22 -1.13 -11.42 2.63
C ILE A 22 -0.36 -12.44 3.48
N GLN A 23 0.75 -12.02 4.10
CA GLN A 23 1.52 -12.88 5.01
C GLN A 23 0.67 -13.37 6.18
N LYS A 24 -0.14 -12.51 6.82
CA LYS A 24 -1.08 -12.91 7.88
C LYS A 24 -2.06 -13.99 7.41
N LYS A 25 -2.66 -13.80 6.23
CA LYS A 25 -3.59 -14.78 5.65
C LYS A 25 -2.87 -16.13 5.40
N SER A 26 -1.60 -16.08 4.95
CA SER A 26 -0.78 -17.28 4.72
C SER A 26 -0.46 -18.03 6.00
N ILE A 27 -0.03 -17.34 7.06
CA ILE A 27 0.26 -17.92 8.37
C ILE A 27 -0.98 -18.63 8.92
N LYS A 28 -2.13 -17.97 8.88
CA LYS A 28 -3.40 -18.56 9.31
C LYS A 28 -3.72 -19.85 8.57
N LYS A 29 -3.54 -19.86 7.24
CA LYS A 29 -3.75 -21.04 6.41
C LYS A 29 -2.76 -22.17 6.75
N GLN A 30 -1.49 -21.85 6.99
CA GLN A 30 -0.47 -22.82 7.39
C GLN A 30 -0.77 -23.45 8.75
N LEU A 31 -1.28 -22.64 9.70
CA LEU A 31 -1.72 -23.13 11.00
C LEU A 31 -2.93 -24.07 10.86
N GLU A 32 -3.94 -23.69 10.06
CA GLU A 32 -5.12 -24.52 9.77
C GLU A 32 -4.74 -25.86 9.09
N CYS A 33 -3.71 -25.86 8.25
CA CYS A 33 -3.19 -27.07 7.59
C CYS A 33 -2.19 -27.87 8.46
N GLY A 34 -1.88 -27.42 9.68
CA GLY A 34 -0.92 -28.10 10.56
C GLY A 34 0.54 -28.04 10.09
N ILE A 35 0.87 -27.10 9.19
CA ILE A 35 2.24 -26.91 8.66
C ILE A 35 3.14 -26.23 9.69
N ILE A 36 2.58 -25.31 10.48
CA ILE A 36 3.26 -24.62 11.58
C ILE A 36 2.50 -24.86 12.88
N ASN A 37 3.20 -24.79 14.00
CA ASN A 37 2.56 -24.89 15.32
C ASN A 37 2.00 -23.54 15.77
N SER A 38 1.15 -23.55 16.81
CA SER A 38 0.48 -22.35 17.31
C SER A 38 1.43 -21.31 17.92
N VAL A 39 2.56 -21.73 18.46
CA VAL A 39 3.55 -20.82 19.09
C VAL A 39 4.29 -20.05 18.02
N ASP A 40 4.78 -20.74 16.98
CA ASP A 40 5.48 -20.11 15.86
C ASP A 40 4.54 -19.17 15.10
N ALA A 41 3.29 -19.58 14.85
CA ALA A 41 2.28 -18.74 14.21
C ALA A 41 2.02 -17.46 15.02
N SER A 42 1.86 -17.54 16.34
CA SER A 42 1.64 -16.38 17.20
C SER A 42 2.82 -15.41 17.20
N GLN A 43 4.05 -15.93 17.21
CA GLN A 43 5.25 -15.10 17.16
C GLN A 43 5.39 -14.36 15.82
N GLU A 44 5.10 -15.04 14.71
CA GLU A 44 5.13 -14.43 13.39
C GLU A 44 4.03 -13.36 13.23
N GLU A 45 2.81 -13.64 13.71
CA GLU A 45 1.71 -12.67 13.70
C GLU A 45 2.05 -11.40 14.52
N GLU A 46 2.64 -11.55 15.71
CA GLU A 46 3.05 -10.42 16.53
C GLU A 46 4.12 -9.55 15.83
N ASN A 47 5.09 -10.19 15.18
CA ASN A 47 6.11 -9.49 14.40
C ASN A 47 5.49 -8.70 13.24
N ILE A 48 4.53 -9.29 12.52
CA ILE A 48 3.82 -8.63 11.44
C ILE A 48 2.99 -7.46 11.97
N MET A 49 2.23 -7.66 13.05
CA MET A 49 1.43 -6.58 13.68
C MET A 49 2.28 -5.40 14.11
N THR A 50 3.46 -5.66 14.65
CA THR A 50 4.39 -4.58 15.06
C THR A 50 4.89 -3.78 13.86
N LYS A 51 5.26 -4.46 12.76
CA LYS A 51 5.67 -3.80 11.52
C LYS A 51 4.52 -2.99 10.91
N GLU A 52 3.32 -3.56 10.84
CA GLU A 52 2.12 -2.91 10.32
C GLU A 52 1.79 -1.63 11.08
N ARG A 53 1.78 -1.65 12.41
CA ARG A 53 1.56 -0.47 13.26
C ARG A 53 2.55 0.64 12.95
N LYS A 54 3.84 0.29 12.83
CA LYS A 54 4.89 1.25 12.51
C LYS A 54 4.67 1.90 11.14
N LEU A 55 4.33 1.11 10.13
CA LEU A 55 4.09 1.60 8.76
C LEU A 55 2.83 2.46 8.67
N LYS A 56 1.73 2.05 9.30
CA LYS A 56 0.50 2.86 9.40
C LYS A 56 0.78 4.21 10.05
N LYS A 57 1.53 4.22 11.14
CA LYS A 57 1.92 5.47 11.82
C LYS A 57 2.75 6.38 10.91
N GLN A 58 3.68 5.83 10.15
CA GLN A 58 4.48 6.58 9.17
C GLN A 58 3.60 7.19 8.07
N LEU A 59 2.71 6.39 7.46
CA LEU A 59 1.79 6.86 6.41
C LEU A 59 0.87 7.97 6.92
N VAL A 60 0.24 7.76 8.08
CA VAL A 60 -0.63 8.76 8.70
C VAL A 60 0.15 10.04 9.00
N SER A 61 1.36 9.95 9.54
CA SER A 61 2.20 11.13 9.83
C SER A 61 2.56 11.94 8.59
N ALA A 62 2.73 11.28 7.45
CA ALA A 62 3.05 11.94 6.19
C ALA A 62 1.86 12.70 5.58
N VAL A 63 0.62 12.23 5.80
CA VAL A 63 -0.58 12.85 5.22
C VAL A 63 -1.37 13.72 6.20
N HIS A 64 -1.26 13.43 7.50
CA HIS A 64 -1.95 14.16 8.57
C HIS A 64 -1.18 15.42 8.96
N VAL A 65 -1.15 16.39 8.06
CA VAL A 65 -0.36 17.62 8.19
C VAL A 65 -1.24 18.88 8.27
N THR A 66 -0.68 19.96 8.78
CA THR A 66 -1.28 21.29 8.73
C THR A 66 -1.18 21.89 7.32
N LYS A 67 -1.77 23.07 7.12
CA LYS A 67 -1.64 23.80 5.85
C LYS A 67 -0.18 24.15 5.52
N ASP A 68 0.63 24.31 6.54
CA ASP A 68 2.07 24.63 6.44
C ASP A 68 2.96 23.39 6.31
N GLY A 69 2.36 22.19 6.11
CA GLY A 69 3.09 20.95 5.93
C GLY A 69 3.64 20.33 7.22
N GLN A 70 3.33 20.89 8.39
CA GLN A 70 3.79 20.34 9.67
C GLN A 70 2.87 19.20 10.15
N PRO A 71 3.42 18.10 10.72
CA PRO A 71 2.60 17.03 11.26
C PRO A 71 1.61 17.55 12.31
N ARG A 72 0.35 17.14 12.23
CA ARG A 72 -0.66 17.44 13.24
C ARG A 72 -0.41 16.59 14.47
N LYS A 73 -0.54 17.22 15.64
CA LYS A 73 -0.31 16.53 16.92
C LYS A 73 -1.46 15.58 17.25
N ILE A 74 -1.08 14.41 17.74
CA ILE A 74 -1.95 13.50 18.47
C ILE A 74 -1.73 13.76 19.96
N GLU A 75 -2.77 14.13 20.70
CA GLU A 75 -2.71 14.49 22.11
C GLU A 75 -3.54 13.51 22.95
N TYR A 76 -3.01 13.13 24.10
CA TYR A 76 -3.79 12.44 25.11
C TYR A 76 -4.58 13.47 25.94
N LYS A 77 -5.87 13.25 26.11
CA LYS A 77 -6.76 14.09 26.94
C LYS A 77 -7.11 13.36 28.24
N ASP A 78 -6.41 13.67 29.30
CA ASP A 78 -6.59 13.06 30.64
C ASP A 78 -8.05 13.13 31.12
N SER A 79 -8.71 14.26 30.90
CA SER A 79 -10.11 14.46 31.30
C SER A 79 -11.10 13.50 30.63
N LYS A 80 -10.71 12.86 29.55
CA LYS A 80 -11.53 11.90 28.80
C LYS A 80 -10.93 10.49 28.73
N GLY A 81 -9.66 10.32 29.11
CA GLY A 81 -8.92 9.07 28.95
C GLY A 81 -8.77 8.65 27.50
N LEU A 82 -8.64 9.60 26.56
CA LEU A 82 -8.67 9.36 25.12
C LEU A 82 -7.56 10.10 24.39
N TYR A 83 -7.00 9.49 23.37
CA TYR A 83 -6.19 10.16 22.36
C TYR A 83 -7.08 10.96 21.41
N MET A 84 -6.63 12.13 20.99
CA MET A 84 -7.36 13.04 20.13
C MET A 84 -6.46 13.72 19.11
N THR A 85 -7.01 14.00 17.93
CA THR A 85 -6.43 14.94 16.97
C THR A 85 -7.53 15.71 16.24
N ILE A 86 -7.14 16.73 15.49
CA ILE A 86 -8.06 17.58 14.71
C ILE A 86 -7.83 17.31 13.23
N LEU A 87 -8.88 16.92 12.53
CA LEU A 87 -8.88 16.68 11.08
C LEU A 87 -8.75 17.99 10.28
N PRO A 88 -8.42 17.93 8.99
CA PRO A 88 -8.37 19.10 8.11
C PRO A 88 -9.68 19.90 8.04
N ASP A 89 -10.82 19.22 8.16
CA ASP A 89 -12.17 19.80 8.21
C ASP A 89 -12.56 20.37 9.59
N LYS A 90 -11.58 20.48 10.51
CA LYS A 90 -11.71 20.95 11.90
C LYS A 90 -12.51 20.03 12.83
N LYS A 91 -12.96 18.87 12.39
CA LYS A 91 -13.57 17.87 13.25
C LYS A 91 -12.54 17.22 14.17
N LYS A 92 -12.97 16.85 15.37
CA LYS A 92 -12.15 16.12 16.34
C LYS A 92 -12.43 14.63 16.21
N ILE A 93 -11.35 13.85 16.15
CA ILE A 93 -11.43 12.39 16.16
C ILE A 93 -10.76 11.85 17.41
N TYR A 94 -11.29 10.78 17.96
CA TYR A 94 -10.85 10.20 19.25
C TYR A 94 -10.59 8.71 19.12
N GLY A 95 -9.61 8.21 19.88
CA GLY A 95 -9.28 6.80 20.04
C GLY A 95 -8.99 6.47 21.51
N LYS A 96 -9.35 5.26 21.96
CA LYS A 96 -9.02 4.78 23.32
C LYS A 96 -7.50 4.57 23.47
N THR A 97 -6.83 4.17 22.41
CA THR A 97 -5.37 4.09 22.32
C THR A 97 -4.88 4.89 21.12
N GLU A 98 -3.57 5.15 21.07
CA GLU A 98 -2.96 5.83 19.91
C GLU A 98 -3.16 5.02 18.64
N GLU A 99 -3.05 3.68 18.72
CA GLU A 99 -3.23 2.78 17.59
C GLU A 99 -4.64 2.88 17.01
N ILE A 100 -5.67 2.84 17.86
CA ILE A 100 -7.08 2.98 17.41
C ILE A 100 -7.30 4.34 16.73
N LEU A 101 -6.64 5.39 17.21
CA LEU A 101 -6.72 6.70 16.58
C LEU A 101 -6.01 6.71 15.22
N ILE A 102 -4.85 6.06 15.11
CA ILE A 102 -4.11 5.91 13.86
C ILE A 102 -4.91 5.09 12.85
N ASP A 103 -5.53 3.98 13.23
CA ASP A 103 -6.39 3.20 12.34
C ASP A 103 -7.55 4.04 11.79
N LYS A 104 -8.21 4.82 12.63
CA LYS A 104 -9.27 5.74 12.19
C LYS A 104 -8.77 6.83 11.23
N LEU A 105 -7.56 7.34 11.44
CA LEU A 105 -6.94 8.30 10.53
C LEU A 105 -6.54 7.63 9.22
N PHE A 106 -6.05 6.40 9.29
CA PHE A 106 -5.71 5.59 8.14
C PHE A 106 -6.91 5.37 7.22
N ASP A 107 -8.06 5.01 7.81
CA ASP A 107 -9.34 4.88 7.09
C ASP A 107 -9.85 6.22 6.56
N TYR A 108 -9.78 7.28 7.37
CA TYR A 108 -10.23 8.62 6.97
C TYR A 108 -9.48 9.15 5.74
N TYR A 109 -8.17 8.88 5.66
CA TYR A 109 -7.35 9.29 4.52
C TYR A 109 -7.37 8.30 3.35
N GLY A 110 -8.12 7.20 3.46
CA GLY A 110 -8.19 6.16 2.43
C GLY A 110 -6.82 5.55 2.11
N LEU A 111 -6.01 5.30 3.15
CA LEU A 111 -4.63 4.83 2.97
C LEU A 111 -4.53 3.32 2.74
N ALA A 112 -5.61 2.57 3.02
CA ALA A 112 -5.67 1.15 2.71
C ALA A 112 -5.65 0.93 1.18
N ILE A 113 -4.86 -0.04 0.74
CA ILE A 113 -4.96 -0.51 -0.64
C ILE A 113 -6.22 -1.37 -0.73
N SER A 114 -7.19 -0.91 -1.51
CA SER A 114 -8.38 -1.71 -1.81
C SER A 114 -8.01 -2.88 -2.73
N ASP A 115 -8.57 -4.06 -2.50
CA ASP A 115 -8.39 -5.23 -3.38
C ASP A 115 -8.86 -4.94 -4.83
N VAL A 116 -9.70 -3.92 -5.01
CA VAL A 116 -10.16 -3.47 -6.33
C VAL A 116 -9.33 -2.32 -6.90
N SER A 117 -8.37 -1.77 -6.15
CA SER A 117 -7.42 -0.80 -6.70
C SER A 117 -6.46 -1.47 -7.68
N ILE A 118 -5.90 -0.69 -8.59
CA ILE A 118 -4.87 -1.21 -9.52
C ILE A 118 -3.70 -1.85 -8.75
N ALA A 119 -3.26 -1.24 -7.65
CA ALA A 119 -2.20 -1.80 -6.82
C ALA A 119 -2.64 -3.12 -6.15
N GLY A 120 -3.87 -3.19 -5.62
CA GLY A 120 -4.40 -4.41 -5.03
C GLY A 120 -4.53 -5.55 -6.05
N VAL A 121 -5.08 -5.27 -7.22
CA VAL A 121 -5.19 -6.26 -8.32
C VAL A 121 -3.81 -6.73 -8.77
N PHE A 122 -2.84 -5.82 -8.89
CA PHE A 122 -1.47 -6.18 -9.26
C PHE A 122 -0.82 -7.11 -8.23
N GLU A 123 -0.94 -6.83 -6.93
CA GLU A 123 -0.37 -7.70 -5.89
C GLU A 123 -1.05 -9.08 -5.85
N LEU A 124 -2.37 -9.15 -6.08
CA LEU A 124 -3.08 -10.43 -6.23
C LEU A 124 -2.54 -11.22 -7.43
N ALA A 125 -2.34 -10.56 -8.57
CA ALA A 125 -1.80 -11.19 -9.77
C ALA A 125 -0.35 -11.67 -9.57
N LEU A 126 0.48 -10.92 -8.85
CA LEU A 126 1.84 -11.36 -8.48
C LEU A 126 1.82 -12.58 -7.55
N ALA A 127 0.94 -12.59 -6.56
CA ALA A 127 0.80 -13.72 -5.65
C ALA A 127 0.35 -14.98 -6.39
N GLU A 128 -0.62 -14.86 -7.31
CA GLU A 128 -1.05 -15.95 -8.18
C GLU A 128 0.10 -16.44 -9.08
N LYS A 129 0.83 -15.52 -9.72
CA LYS A 129 1.99 -15.85 -10.55
C LYS A 129 3.07 -16.62 -9.77
N GLN A 130 3.32 -16.21 -8.53
CA GLN A 130 4.30 -16.87 -7.67
C GLN A 130 3.88 -18.29 -7.29
N THR A 131 2.60 -18.51 -7.00
CA THR A 131 2.07 -19.80 -6.55
C THR A 131 1.84 -20.77 -7.69
N THR A 132 1.36 -20.30 -8.84
CA THR A 132 0.95 -21.16 -9.96
C THR A 132 2.07 -21.43 -10.95
N GLN A 133 2.99 -20.48 -11.16
CA GLN A 133 4.02 -20.57 -12.20
C GLN A 133 5.42 -20.89 -11.67
N ASN A 134 5.58 -21.07 -10.36
CA ASN A 134 6.87 -21.32 -9.70
C ASN A 134 7.99 -20.36 -10.17
N VAL A 135 7.65 -19.09 -10.28
CA VAL A 135 8.51 -18.04 -10.85
C VAL A 135 9.60 -17.66 -9.83
N ASN A 136 10.81 -17.42 -10.36
CA ASN A 136 11.92 -16.95 -9.54
C ASN A 136 11.57 -15.67 -8.77
N PRO A 137 11.86 -15.60 -7.44
CA PRO A 137 11.63 -14.41 -6.62
C PRO A 137 12.19 -13.11 -7.18
N GLU A 138 13.34 -13.17 -7.87
CA GLU A 138 13.91 -11.98 -8.55
C GLU A 138 13.03 -11.47 -9.70
N THR A 139 12.26 -12.34 -10.36
CA THR A 139 11.30 -11.91 -11.38
C THR A 139 10.15 -11.14 -10.74
N ILE A 140 9.60 -11.65 -9.63
CA ILE A 140 8.54 -10.98 -8.86
C ILE A 140 9.02 -9.61 -8.37
N LYS A 141 10.24 -9.54 -7.85
CA LYS A 141 10.84 -8.28 -7.40
C LYS A 141 10.99 -7.27 -8.56
N ARG A 142 11.45 -7.73 -9.72
CA ARG A 142 11.57 -6.88 -10.91
C ARG A 142 10.21 -6.37 -11.39
N ASP A 143 9.21 -7.24 -11.45
CA ASP A 143 7.85 -6.86 -11.86
C ASP A 143 7.29 -5.78 -10.92
N ARG A 144 7.48 -5.93 -9.58
CA ARG A 144 7.09 -4.93 -8.59
C ARG A 144 7.84 -3.60 -8.76
N GLN A 145 9.14 -3.63 -9.03
CA GLN A 145 9.92 -2.42 -9.31
C GLN A 145 9.42 -1.71 -10.56
N THR A 146 9.09 -2.46 -11.60
CA THR A 146 8.54 -1.91 -12.85
C THR A 146 7.16 -1.28 -12.62
N PHE A 147 6.28 -1.95 -11.88
CA PHE A 147 4.97 -1.41 -11.50
C PHE A 147 5.12 -0.10 -10.70
N ASN A 148 5.95 -0.09 -9.68
CA ASN A 148 6.21 1.09 -8.85
C ASN A 148 6.79 2.25 -9.67
N ARG A 149 7.62 1.95 -10.64
CA ARG A 149 8.24 2.97 -11.49
C ARG A 149 7.26 3.64 -12.45
N PHE A 150 6.32 2.88 -13.02
CA PHE A 150 5.53 3.33 -14.16
C PHE A 150 4.04 3.52 -13.86
N ILE A 151 3.47 2.79 -12.92
CA ILE A 151 2.01 2.73 -12.76
C ILE A 151 1.54 3.29 -11.42
N ILE A 152 2.24 2.99 -10.34
CA ILE A 152 1.75 3.22 -8.98
C ILE A 152 1.44 4.70 -8.70
N SER A 153 2.27 5.63 -9.21
CA SER A 153 2.12 7.06 -8.95
C SER A 153 0.87 7.67 -9.58
N ASP A 154 0.41 7.12 -10.69
CA ASP A 154 -0.65 7.71 -11.50
C ASP A 154 -1.97 6.93 -11.36
N PHE A 155 -1.90 5.62 -11.19
CA PHE A 155 -3.07 4.73 -11.14
C PHE A 155 -3.15 3.82 -9.92
N GLY A 156 -2.08 3.63 -9.15
CA GLY A 156 -2.00 2.60 -8.11
C GLY A 156 -3.17 2.58 -7.12
N ALA A 157 -3.60 3.74 -6.63
CA ALA A 157 -4.69 3.85 -5.65
C ALA A 157 -6.09 3.87 -6.28
N ARG A 158 -6.21 3.94 -7.61
CA ARG A 158 -7.50 4.07 -8.29
C ARG A 158 -8.20 2.72 -8.40
N ASP A 159 -9.53 2.74 -8.28
CA ASP A 159 -10.35 1.57 -8.55
C ASP A 159 -10.28 1.19 -10.04
N ILE A 160 -9.94 -0.08 -10.32
CA ILE A 160 -9.80 -0.58 -11.68
C ILE A 160 -11.09 -0.44 -12.50
N ARG A 161 -12.25 -0.47 -11.84
CA ARG A 161 -13.57 -0.35 -12.47
C ARG A 161 -13.87 1.07 -12.97
N GLU A 162 -13.18 2.08 -12.42
CA GLU A 162 -13.35 3.49 -12.78
C GLU A 162 -12.43 3.92 -13.91
N ILE A 163 -11.47 3.08 -14.30
CA ILE A 163 -10.50 3.41 -15.34
C ILE A 163 -11.06 3.04 -16.72
N SER A 164 -11.26 4.04 -17.54
CA SER A 164 -11.75 3.84 -18.89
C SER A 164 -10.67 3.31 -19.85
N LYS A 165 -11.09 2.55 -20.87
CA LYS A 165 -10.17 2.09 -21.96
C LYS A 165 -9.47 3.26 -22.67
N VAL A 166 -10.15 4.40 -22.79
CA VAL A 166 -9.58 5.60 -23.43
C VAL A 166 -8.44 6.15 -22.57
N GLU A 167 -8.66 6.24 -21.28
CA GLU A 167 -7.68 6.72 -20.32
C GLU A 167 -6.42 5.84 -20.27
N LEU A 168 -6.58 4.52 -20.22
CA LEU A 168 -5.46 3.57 -20.32
C LEU A 168 -4.69 3.71 -21.64
N ARG A 169 -5.39 3.93 -22.74
CA ARG A 169 -4.75 4.12 -24.05
C ARG A 169 -3.95 5.41 -24.09
N THR A 170 -4.50 6.52 -23.59
CA THR A 170 -3.82 7.81 -23.50
C THR A 170 -2.58 7.69 -22.62
N TYR A 171 -2.70 7.09 -21.44
CA TYR A 171 -1.59 6.85 -20.55
C TYR A 171 -0.48 6.00 -21.19
N THR A 172 -0.85 4.93 -21.90
CA THR A 172 0.12 4.09 -22.62
C THR A 172 0.85 4.88 -23.69
N GLN A 173 0.17 5.75 -24.42
CA GLN A 173 0.79 6.64 -25.42
C GLN A 173 1.77 7.62 -24.79
N GLU A 174 1.40 8.23 -23.65
CA GLU A 174 2.30 9.11 -22.89
C GLU A 174 3.51 8.36 -22.37
N MET A 175 3.37 7.12 -21.89
CA MET A 175 4.47 6.30 -21.41
C MET A 175 5.46 5.95 -22.53
N VAL A 176 4.97 5.66 -23.73
CA VAL A 176 5.83 5.44 -24.91
C VAL A 176 6.73 6.64 -25.19
N GLN A 177 6.22 7.86 -24.99
CA GLN A 177 6.99 9.08 -25.18
C GLN A 177 7.99 9.36 -24.04
N ARG A 178 7.69 8.90 -22.83
CA ARG A 178 8.52 9.13 -21.62
C ARG A 178 9.65 8.14 -21.44
N ILE A 179 9.51 6.92 -21.99
CA ILE A 179 10.46 5.82 -21.80
C ILE A 179 11.52 5.86 -22.92
N HIS A 180 12.74 6.28 -22.59
CA HIS A 180 13.89 6.25 -23.48
C HIS A 180 15.11 5.61 -22.80
N PRO A 181 15.86 4.74 -23.48
CA PRO A 181 15.62 4.08 -24.75
C PRO A 181 14.58 2.95 -24.63
N ILE A 182 13.78 2.85 -25.65
CA ILE A 182 12.41 2.38 -25.64
C ILE A 182 12.23 0.86 -25.48
N GLU A 183 13.12 0.03 -26.03
CA GLU A 183 12.73 -1.37 -26.29
C GLU A 183 12.61 -2.26 -25.05
N THR A 184 13.54 -2.20 -24.10
CA THR A 184 13.54 -3.09 -22.93
C THR A 184 12.52 -2.62 -21.88
N ALA A 185 12.55 -1.34 -21.56
CA ALA A 185 11.66 -0.77 -20.56
C ALA A 185 10.18 -0.79 -21.02
N PHE A 186 9.93 -0.62 -22.33
CA PHE A 186 8.57 -0.73 -22.88
C PHE A 186 8.04 -2.16 -22.88
N LYS A 187 8.91 -3.16 -23.13
CA LYS A 187 8.52 -4.58 -22.99
C LYS A 187 8.15 -4.92 -21.55
N GLU A 188 8.91 -4.43 -20.58
CA GLU A 188 8.63 -4.62 -19.15
C GLU A 188 7.32 -3.96 -18.77
N TYR A 189 7.09 -2.70 -19.14
CA TYR A 189 5.85 -1.96 -18.91
C TYR A 189 4.62 -2.68 -19.51
N LYS A 190 4.72 -3.14 -20.76
CA LYS A 190 3.66 -3.90 -21.42
C LYS A 190 3.38 -5.24 -20.73
N GLY A 191 4.42 -5.89 -20.20
CA GLY A 191 4.29 -7.11 -19.41
C GLY A 191 3.47 -6.87 -18.14
N ILE A 192 3.68 -5.73 -17.44
CA ILE A 192 2.91 -5.37 -16.24
C ILE A 192 1.45 -5.05 -16.58
N LEU A 193 1.17 -4.35 -17.68
CA LEU A 193 -0.21 -4.08 -18.09
C LEU A 193 -1.00 -5.36 -18.41
N ASN A 194 -0.33 -6.42 -18.84
CA ASN A 194 -0.97 -7.71 -19.09
C ASN A 194 -1.25 -8.51 -17.80
N LEU A 195 -0.67 -8.11 -16.67
CA LEU A 195 -0.92 -8.72 -15.35
C LEU A 195 -2.13 -8.08 -14.63
N ILE A 196 -2.49 -6.85 -14.99
CA ILE A 196 -3.63 -6.10 -14.45
C ILE A 196 -4.87 -6.33 -15.34
#